data_cd08234cc179b19a12bf091c0415f2e0
#
_entry.id   cd08234cc179b19a12bf091c0415f2e0
#
_cell.length_a   1.000
_cell.length_b   1.000
_cell.length_c   1.000
_cell.angle_alpha   90.00
_cell.angle_beta   90.00
_cell.angle_gamma   90.00
#
_symmetry.space_group_name_H-M   'P 1'
#
loop_
_entity.id
_entity.type
_entity.pdbx_description
1 polymer ?
#
loop_
_entity_poly.entity_id
_entity_poly.type
_entity_poly.pdbx_seq_one_letter_code
_entity_poly.pdbx_strand_id
1 'polypeptide(L)'
;MKKIDKIMREKDDLENNIVSKRGTRDGYEIEKGVVLNESFLKEHFDEIGKVLNIWTAYPDIYLDCIKPEDSNFELFFYQRITLRSIMRYKDIYITAPRAFSKSFITILGLILQCIFIPGTKRFICAPNKN
;
A
#
# COMPACT_ATOMS: atom_id res chain seq x y z
N MET A 1 10.72 14.06 -36.04
CA MET A 1 9.46 13.31 -36.05
C MET A 1 9.62 11.89 -35.52
N LYS A 2 10.39 10.99 -36.17
CA LYS A 2 10.54 9.57 -35.73
C LYS A 2 10.95 9.32 -34.25
N LYS A 3 11.67 10.24 -33.63
CA LYS A 3 12.14 10.07 -32.25
C LYS A 3 11.03 10.37 -31.20
N ILE A 4 10.16 11.31 -31.53
CA ILE A 4 9.01 11.68 -30.69
C ILE A 4 7.94 10.57 -30.75
N ASP A 5 7.68 10.03 -31.94
CA ASP A 5 6.75 8.94 -32.13
C ASP A 5 7.19 7.65 -31.40
N LYS A 6 8.52 7.43 -31.31
CA LYS A 6 9.07 6.29 -30.54
C LYS A 6 8.86 6.49 -29.03
N ILE A 7 9.13 7.69 -28.51
CA ILE A 7 8.95 8.00 -27.10
C ILE A 7 7.47 7.91 -26.70
N MET A 8 6.56 8.37 -27.57
CA MET A 8 5.12 8.27 -27.33
C MET A 8 4.64 6.82 -27.32
N ARG A 9 5.13 5.97 -28.22
CA ARG A 9 4.81 4.52 -28.22
C ARG A 9 5.37 3.81 -26.99
N GLU A 10 6.62 4.08 -26.60
CA GLU A 10 7.21 3.50 -25.39
C GLU A 10 6.44 3.93 -24.13
N LYS A 11 5.90 5.14 -24.12
CA LYS A 11 5.05 5.64 -23.04
C LYS A 11 3.70 4.91 -23.01
N ASP A 12 3.04 4.78 -24.16
CA ASP A 12 1.77 4.05 -24.30
C ASP A 12 1.93 2.57 -23.94
N ASP A 13 3.05 1.94 -24.34
CA ASP A 13 3.37 0.55 -24.01
C ASP A 13 3.66 0.38 -22.51
N LEU A 14 4.29 1.36 -21.85
CA LEU A 14 4.50 1.35 -20.40
C LEU A 14 3.17 1.52 -19.65
N GLU A 15 2.33 2.45 -20.08
CA GLU A 15 1.00 2.67 -19.51
C GLU A 15 0.13 1.42 -19.65
N ASN A 16 0.08 0.83 -20.84
CA ASN A 16 -0.67 -0.39 -21.11
C ASN A 16 -0.11 -1.60 -20.34
N ASN A 17 1.23 -1.71 -20.16
CA ASN A 17 1.85 -2.78 -19.39
C ASN A 17 1.59 -2.66 -17.89
N ILE A 18 1.56 -1.44 -17.36
CA ILE A 18 1.23 -1.21 -15.95
C ILE A 18 -0.24 -1.53 -15.70
N VAL A 19 -1.13 -1.09 -16.58
CA VAL A 19 -2.57 -1.36 -16.51
C VAL A 19 -2.86 -2.84 -16.73
N SER A 20 -2.27 -3.48 -17.78
CA SER A 20 -2.52 -4.88 -18.07
C SER A 20 -2.00 -5.84 -16.99
N LYS A 21 -0.85 -5.56 -16.38
CA LYS A 21 -0.31 -6.39 -15.30
C LYS A 21 -1.13 -6.32 -14.02
N ARG A 22 -1.84 -5.22 -13.77
CA ARG A 22 -2.76 -5.08 -12.64
C ARG A 22 -4.18 -5.53 -12.95
N GLY A 23 -4.61 -5.43 -14.20
CA GLY A 23 -5.97 -5.76 -14.64
C GLY A 23 -6.22 -7.21 -15.04
N THR A 24 -5.18 -8.03 -15.14
CA THR A 24 -5.32 -9.43 -15.60
C THR A 24 -5.77 -10.41 -14.52
N ARG A 25 -5.90 -9.99 -13.27
CA ARG A 25 -6.60 -10.78 -12.27
C ARG A 25 -8.03 -10.26 -12.14
N ASP A 26 -8.97 -11.01 -12.65
CA ASP A 26 -10.42 -10.90 -12.40
C ASP A 26 -11.20 -9.81 -13.15
N GLY A 27 -10.77 -9.43 -14.36
CA GLY A 27 -11.58 -8.52 -15.20
C GLY A 27 -11.69 -7.09 -14.67
N TYR A 28 -10.75 -6.68 -13.83
CA TYR A 28 -10.67 -5.31 -13.33
C TYR A 28 -10.23 -4.36 -14.44
N GLU A 29 -11.15 -3.58 -14.98
CA GLU A 29 -10.81 -2.38 -15.76
C GLU A 29 -10.37 -1.28 -14.79
N ILE A 30 -9.07 -1.15 -14.59
CA ILE A 30 -8.53 0.03 -13.92
C ILE A 30 -8.68 1.19 -14.90
N GLU A 31 -9.49 2.20 -14.57
CA GLU A 31 -9.49 3.47 -15.28
C GLU A 31 -8.05 3.94 -15.45
N LYS A 32 -7.70 4.43 -16.65
CA LYS A 32 -6.35 4.88 -16.97
C LYS A 32 -5.88 5.86 -15.89
N GLY A 33 -5.10 5.36 -14.96
CA GLY A 33 -4.56 6.16 -13.87
C GLY A 33 -3.59 7.21 -14.40
N VAL A 34 -3.43 8.29 -13.66
CA VAL A 34 -2.42 9.31 -13.95
C VAL A 34 -1.04 8.65 -13.90
N VAL A 35 -0.28 8.74 -14.98
CA VAL A 35 1.11 8.25 -15.00
C VAL A 35 1.95 9.14 -14.10
N LEU A 36 2.44 8.59 -13.01
CA LEU A 36 3.34 9.26 -12.10
C LEU A 36 4.71 9.39 -12.78
N ASN A 37 4.93 10.48 -13.49
CA ASN A 37 6.23 10.84 -14.04
C ASN A 37 6.98 11.78 -13.07
N GLU A 38 8.26 11.99 -13.33
CA GLU A 38 9.11 12.82 -12.46
C GLU A 38 8.65 14.28 -12.39
N SER A 39 8.07 14.82 -13.46
CA SER A 39 7.55 16.19 -13.49
C SER A 39 6.29 16.32 -12.65
N PHE A 40 5.36 15.37 -12.74
CA PHE A 40 4.16 15.31 -11.90
C PHE A 40 4.51 15.19 -10.41
N LEU A 41 5.48 14.33 -10.07
CA LEU A 41 5.94 14.17 -8.69
C LEU A 41 6.56 15.46 -8.13
N LYS A 42 7.31 16.21 -8.94
CA LYS A 42 7.89 17.50 -8.51
C LYS A 42 6.83 18.57 -8.31
N GLU A 43 5.84 18.63 -9.19
CA GLU A 43 4.77 19.62 -9.14
C GLU A 43 3.86 19.41 -7.93
N HIS A 44 3.57 18.14 -7.60
CA HIS A 44 2.63 17.78 -6.52
C HIS A 44 3.34 17.25 -5.26
N PHE A 45 4.65 17.51 -5.12
CA PHE A 45 5.45 16.95 -4.03
C PHE A 45 4.88 17.23 -2.64
N ASP A 46 4.46 18.46 -2.39
CA ASP A 46 3.91 18.87 -1.10
C ASP A 46 2.54 18.23 -0.80
N GLU A 47 1.72 18.05 -1.82
CA GLU A 47 0.41 17.41 -1.69
C GLU A 47 0.55 15.91 -1.44
N ILE A 48 1.42 15.25 -2.19
CA ILE A 48 1.75 13.85 -2.01
C ILE A 48 2.33 13.61 -0.62
N GLY A 49 3.23 14.49 -0.16
CA GLY A 49 3.80 14.44 1.18
C GLY A 49 2.75 14.52 2.29
N LYS A 50 1.75 15.38 2.15
CA LYS A 50 0.63 15.49 3.10
C LYS A 50 -0.19 14.20 3.14
N VAL A 51 -0.52 13.64 1.97
CA VAL A 51 -1.27 12.38 1.86
C VAL A 51 -0.49 11.22 2.47
N LEU A 52 0.80 11.10 2.18
CA LEU A 52 1.66 10.06 2.76
C LEU A 52 1.75 10.17 4.29
N ASN A 53 1.83 11.38 4.83
CA ASN A 53 1.81 11.59 6.28
C ASN A 53 0.49 11.14 6.92
N ILE A 54 -0.64 11.40 6.26
CA ILE A 54 -1.95 10.94 6.72
C ILE A 54 -2.01 9.41 6.68
N TRP A 55 -1.59 8.78 5.59
CA TRP A 55 -1.60 7.32 5.45
C TRP A 55 -0.63 6.64 6.42
N THR A 56 0.50 7.27 6.72
CA THR A 56 1.43 6.75 7.73
C THR A 56 0.82 6.80 9.14
N ALA A 57 0.10 7.87 9.46
CA ALA A 57 -0.58 8.01 10.75
C ALA A 57 -1.84 7.14 10.86
N TYR A 58 -2.54 6.94 9.73
CA TYR A 58 -3.81 6.22 9.63
C TYR A 58 -3.75 5.16 8.52
N PRO A 59 -3.01 4.08 8.70
CA PRO A 59 -2.80 3.06 7.67
C PRO A 59 -4.08 2.30 7.30
N ASP A 60 -5.06 2.28 8.17
CA ASP A 60 -6.38 1.73 7.92
C ASP A 60 -7.15 2.51 6.85
N ILE A 61 -7.01 3.85 6.81
CA ILE A 61 -7.59 4.68 5.75
C ILE A 61 -6.94 4.37 4.40
N TYR A 62 -5.61 4.20 4.37
CA TYR A 62 -4.93 3.77 3.15
C TYR A 62 -5.47 2.45 2.63
N LEU A 63 -5.67 1.45 3.51
CA LEU A 63 -6.24 0.17 3.12
C LEU A 63 -7.67 0.30 2.59
N ASP A 64 -8.48 1.17 3.19
CA ASP A 64 -9.83 1.46 2.71
C ASP A 64 -9.81 2.13 1.32
N CYS A 65 -8.80 2.97 1.03
CA CYS A 65 -8.64 3.61 -0.28
C CYS A 65 -8.20 2.65 -1.39
N ILE A 66 -7.37 1.63 -1.07
CA ILE A 66 -6.83 0.71 -2.08
C ILE A 66 -7.65 -0.57 -2.25
N LYS A 67 -8.60 -0.83 -1.34
CA LYS A 67 -9.44 -2.02 -1.47
C LYS A 67 -10.33 -1.92 -2.70
N PRO A 68 -10.53 -3.02 -3.44
CA PRO A 68 -11.50 -3.08 -4.51
C PRO A 68 -12.93 -2.81 -4.00
N GLU A 69 -13.77 -2.15 -4.81
CA GLU A 69 -15.15 -1.83 -4.44
C GLU A 69 -15.98 -3.07 -4.11
N ASP A 70 -15.76 -4.16 -4.83
CA ASP A 70 -16.43 -5.45 -4.62
C ASP A 70 -15.84 -6.28 -3.47
N SER A 71 -14.85 -5.74 -2.76
CA SER A 71 -14.19 -6.47 -1.69
C SER A 71 -15.01 -6.42 -0.40
N ASN A 72 -15.35 -7.58 0.14
CA ASN A 72 -15.92 -7.72 1.48
C ASN A 72 -14.85 -7.59 2.60
N PHE A 73 -13.65 -7.16 2.25
CA PHE A 73 -12.58 -6.96 3.23
C PHE A 73 -12.86 -5.73 4.07
N GLU A 74 -13.10 -5.92 5.35
CA GLU A 74 -13.24 -4.86 6.33
C GLU A 74 -12.40 -5.15 7.57
N LEU A 75 -11.73 -4.11 8.04
CA LEU A 75 -11.01 -4.19 9.31
C LEU A 75 -11.95 -3.89 10.46
N PHE A 76 -11.97 -4.76 11.45
CA PHE A 76 -12.65 -4.50 12.71
C PHE A 76 -12.01 -3.32 13.44
N PHE A 77 -12.78 -2.67 14.30
CA PHE A 77 -12.33 -1.49 15.05
C PHE A 77 -11.02 -1.73 15.81
N TYR A 78 -10.89 -2.84 16.50
CA TYR A 78 -9.67 -3.19 17.23
C TYR A 78 -8.45 -3.41 16.31
N GLN A 79 -8.66 -3.93 15.11
CA GLN A 79 -7.60 -4.12 14.11
C GLN A 79 -7.09 -2.76 13.61
N ARG A 80 -7.98 -1.80 13.38
CA ARG A 80 -7.64 -0.43 13.01
C ARG A 80 -6.78 0.24 14.08
N ILE A 81 -7.18 0.14 15.36
CA ILE A 81 -6.41 0.68 16.48
C ILE A 81 -5.02 0.03 16.55
N THR A 82 -4.96 -1.29 16.41
CA THR A 82 -3.69 -2.03 16.45
C THR A 82 -2.76 -1.59 15.31
N LEU A 83 -3.25 -1.46 14.09
CA LEU A 83 -2.46 -0.96 12.96
C LEU A 83 -1.93 0.45 13.20
N ARG A 84 -2.77 1.36 13.68
CA ARG A 84 -2.34 2.73 14.02
C ARG A 84 -1.27 2.72 15.12
N SER A 85 -1.40 1.83 16.09
CA SER A 85 -0.40 1.67 17.15
C SER A 85 0.93 1.15 16.60
N ILE A 86 0.91 0.15 15.70
CA ILE A 86 2.11 -0.40 15.05
C ILE A 86 2.87 0.69 14.27
N MET A 87 2.16 1.63 13.65
CA MET A 87 2.80 2.74 12.93
C MET A 87 3.34 3.84 13.85
N ARG A 88 2.72 4.02 15.00
CA ARG A 88 3.02 5.15 15.89
C ARG A 88 4.10 4.85 16.92
N TYR A 89 4.12 3.63 17.47
CA TYR A 89 5.00 3.27 18.58
C TYR A 89 6.14 2.39 18.10
N LYS A 90 7.32 2.62 18.68
CA LYS A 90 8.53 1.84 18.38
C LYS A 90 8.42 0.41 18.93
N ASP A 91 7.91 0.31 20.15
CA ASP A 91 7.77 -0.95 20.86
C ASP A 91 6.31 -1.15 21.27
N ILE A 92 5.74 -2.31 20.93
CA ILE A 92 4.34 -2.63 21.21
C ILE A 92 4.25 -4.05 21.75
N TYR A 93 3.51 -4.19 22.82
CA TYR A 93 3.15 -5.48 23.39
C TYR A 93 1.65 -5.72 23.20
N ILE A 94 1.30 -6.78 22.47
CA ILE A 94 -0.08 -7.09 22.13
C ILE A 94 -0.46 -8.42 22.78
N THR A 95 -1.36 -8.37 23.74
CA THR A 95 -2.05 -9.55 24.30
C THR A 95 -3.45 -9.62 23.75
N ALA A 96 -3.81 -10.75 23.21
CA ALA A 96 -5.14 -10.96 22.67
C ALA A 96 -5.51 -12.47 22.69
N PRO A 97 -6.79 -12.81 22.80
CA PRO A 97 -7.25 -14.20 22.79
C PRO A 97 -6.98 -14.88 21.43
N ARG A 98 -7.27 -16.19 21.39
CA ARG A 98 -7.24 -16.92 20.12
C ARG A 98 -8.30 -16.34 19.16
N ALA A 99 -8.07 -16.49 17.86
CA ALA A 99 -8.93 -15.95 16.79
C ALA A 99 -8.98 -14.41 16.67
N PHE A 100 -8.17 -13.68 17.41
CA PHE A 100 -8.06 -12.21 17.32
C PHE A 100 -7.28 -11.71 16.09
N SER A 101 -6.91 -12.58 15.17
CA SER A 101 -6.13 -12.23 13.97
C SER A 101 -4.79 -11.52 14.25
N LYS A 102 -4.16 -11.79 15.40
CA LYS A 102 -2.89 -11.15 15.81
C LYS A 102 -1.81 -11.23 14.74
N SER A 103 -1.54 -12.42 14.24
CA SER A 103 -0.50 -12.65 13.24
C SER A 103 -0.80 -11.91 11.94
N PHE A 104 -2.06 -11.93 11.49
CA PHE A 104 -2.48 -11.21 10.30
C PHE A 104 -2.24 -9.71 10.43
N ILE A 105 -2.71 -9.09 11.52
CA ILE A 105 -2.55 -7.64 11.75
C ILE A 105 -1.09 -7.25 11.93
N THR A 106 -0.29 -8.07 12.61
CA THR A 106 1.14 -7.83 12.77
C THR A 106 1.84 -7.85 11.42
N ILE A 107 1.61 -8.87 10.60
CA ILE A 107 2.21 -8.99 9.26
C ILE A 107 1.77 -7.82 8.39
N LEU A 108 0.49 -7.49 8.37
CA LEU A 108 -0.05 -6.37 7.61
C LEU A 108 0.60 -5.04 8.04
N GLY A 109 0.72 -4.80 9.35
CA GLY A 109 1.38 -3.61 9.87
C GLY A 109 2.86 -3.52 9.48
N LEU A 110 3.60 -4.63 9.48
CA LEU A 110 5.00 -4.66 9.06
C LEU A 110 5.13 -4.40 7.56
N ILE A 111 4.22 -4.92 6.72
CA ILE A 111 4.17 -4.64 5.28
C ILE A 111 3.94 -3.15 5.05
N LEU A 112 2.97 -2.55 5.73
CA LEU A 112 2.67 -1.12 5.62
C LEU A 112 3.85 -0.25 6.06
N GLN A 113 4.57 -0.63 7.12
CA GLN A 113 5.80 0.06 7.50
C GLN A 113 6.87 -0.01 6.41
N CYS A 114 7.01 -1.13 5.72
CA CYS A 114 7.94 -1.25 4.60
C CYS A 114 7.52 -0.42 3.39
N ILE A 115 6.23 -0.21 3.19
CA ILE A 115 5.69 0.63 2.09
C ILE A 115 5.92 2.12 2.40
N PHE A 116 5.58 2.57 3.61
CA PHE A 116 5.58 4.00 3.95
C PHE A 116 6.94 4.53 4.40
N ILE A 117 7.82 3.66 4.93
CA ILE A 117 9.11 4.07 5.49
C ILE A 117 10.24 3.48 4.63
N PRO A 118 10.84 4.28 3.72
CA PRO A 118 11.92 3.82 2.85
C PRO A 118 13.11 3.25 3.63
N GLY A 119 13.70 2.19 3.09
CA GLY A 119 14.89 1.54 3.68
C GLY A 119 14.61 0.70 4.93
N THR A 120 13.35 0.57 5.33
CA THR A 120 12.97 -0.24 6.48
C THR A 120 13.08 -1.73 6.18
N LYS A 121 13.74 -2.47 7.09
CA LYS A 121 13.80 -3.95 7.09
C LYS A 121 13.08 -4.47 8.32
N ARG A 122 12.19 -5.44 8.16
CA ARG A 122 11.41 -6.03 9.24
C ARG A 122 11.60 -7.54 9.26
N PHE A 123 11.72 -8.09 10.45
CA PHE A 123 11.89 -9.52 10.66
C PHE A 123 10.78 -10.04 11.56
N ILE A 124 10.27 -11.22 11.25
CA ILE A 124 9.29 -11.92 12.07
C ILE A 124 9.97 -13.17 12.62
N CYS A 125 10.03 -13.25 13.94
CA CYS A 125 10.54 -14.44 14.64
C CYS A 125 9.38 -15.09 15.40
N ALA A 126 9.20 -16.37 15.19
CA ALA A 126 8.22 -17.15 15.92
C ALA A 126 8.92 -18.37 16.56
N PRO A 127 8.53 -18.80 17.77
CA PRO A 127 9.05 -20.03 18.35
C PRO A 127 8.62 -21.20 17.47
N ASN A 128 9.59 -22.03 17.10
CA ASN A 128 9.32 -23.27 16.39
C ASN A 128 8.60 -24.24 17.36
N LYS A 129 7.47 -24.78 16.93
CA LYS A 129 6.88 -25.92 17.62
C LYS A 129 7.60 -27.17 17.10
N ASN A 130 8.51 -27.70 17.89
CA ASN A 130 8.96 -29.05 17.70
C ASN A 130 7.83 -30.05 17.96
#